data_ef603a5880a0605e714f1cf6c3343a87
#
_entry.id   ef603a5880a0605e714f1cf6c3343a87
#
_cell.length_a   1.000
_cell.length_b   1.000
_cell.length_c   1.000
_cell.angle_alpha   90.00
_cell.angle_beta   90.00
_cell.angle_gamma   90.00
#
_symmetry.space_group_name_H-M   'P 1'
#
loop_
_entity.id
_entity.type
_entity.pdbx_description
1 polymer ?
#
loop_
_entity_poly.entity_id
_entity_poly.type
_entity_poly.pdbx_seq_one_letter_code
_entity_poly.pdbx_strand_id
1 'polypeptide(L)' 'MGDEMVYLNIEALLKEKGKSKYWLVQELGTNYTVINRMIANDTSSMRFDTMEKLCKLFECTPNDLFIMK' A
#
# COMPACT_ATOMS: atom_id res chain seq x y z
N MET A 1 -11.22 22.73 -4.52
CA MET A 1 -10.55 23.00 -4.06
C MET A 1 -9.73 22.12 -3.49
N GLY A 2 -8.96 22.07 -3.02
CA GLY A 2 -7.90 21.25 -2.65
C GLY A 2 -8.14 20.10 -1.72
N ASP A 3 -9.30 19.58 -1.71
CA ASP A 3 -9.59 18.48 -0.78
C ASP A 3 -9.29 17.12 -1.33
N GLU A 4 -8.78 17.04 -2.53
CA GLU A 4 -8.42 15.77 -3.10
C GLU A 4 -7.18 15.23 -2.42
N MET A 5 -7.22 13.98 -2.00
CA MET A 5 -6.09 13.32 -1.38
C MET A 5 -5.82 12.00 -2.09
N VAL A 6 -4.55 11.63 -2.09
CA VAL A 6 -4.14 10.35 -2.66
C VAL A 6 -3.99 9.35 -1.53
N TYR A 7 -4.67 8.23 -1.64
CA TYR A 7 -4.64 7.18 -0.63
C TYR A 7 -4.05 5.90 -1.19
N LEU A 8 -3.39 5.15 -0.34
CA LEU A 8 -2.95 3.82 -0.73
C LEU A 8 -4.10 2.84 -0.57
N ASN A 9 -4.29 2.01 -1.58
CA ASN A 9 -5.39 1.05 -1.63
C ASN A 9 -4.97 -0.31 -1.06
N ILE A 10 -4.20 -0.31 0.01
CA ILE A 10 -3.59 -1.52 0.56
C ILE A 10 -4.63 -2.50 1.07
N GLU A 11 -5.56 -2.03 1.90
CA GLU A 11 -6.55 -2.93 2.49
C GLU A 11 -7.42 -3.60 1.43
N ALA A 12 -7.86 -2.83 0.44
CA ALA A 12 -8.69 -3.37 -0.61
C ALA A 12 -7.92 -4.39 -1.45
N LEU A 13 -6.65 -4.11 -1.72
CA LEU A 13 -5.82 -5.02 -2.49
C LEU A 13 -5.56 -6.32 -1.73
N LEU A 14 -5.34 -6.23 -0.43
CA LEU A 14 -5.15 -7.42 0.41
C LEU A 14 -6.42 -8.28 0.38
N LYS A 15 -7.57 -7.64 0.50
CA LYS A 15 -8.85 -8.33 0.46
C LYS A 15 -9.07 -9.01 -0.89
N GLU A 16 -8.78 -8.29 -1.94
CA GLU A 16 -8.96 -8.80 -3.31
C GLU A 16 -8.09 -10.02 -3.56
N LYS A 17 -6.87 -10.01 -3.03
CA LYS A 17 -5.94 -11.12 -3.19
C LYS A 17 -6.13 -12.22 -2.15
N GLY A 18 -7.01 -12.00 -1.17
CA GLY A 18 -7.19 -12.96 -0.09
C GLY A 18 -5.99 -13.08 0.82
N LYS A 19 -5.26 -12.00 1.01
CA LYS A 19 -4.05 -11.99 1.82
C LYS A 19 -4.23 -11.14 3.07
N SER A 20 -3.36 -11.36 4.06
CA SER A 20 -3.43 -10.64 5.33
C SER A 20 -2.30 -9.63 5.46
N LYS A 21 -2.40 -8.78 6.48
CA LYS A 21 -1.32 -7.85 6.80
C LYS A 21 -0.05 -8.61 7.13
N TYR A 22 -0.18 -9.75 7.78
CA TYR A 22 0.97 -10.58 8.13
C TYR A 22 1.73 -11.01 6.87
N TRP A 23 0.99 -11.42 5.85
CA TRP A 23 1.58 -11.78 4.57
C TRP A 23 2.39 -10.61 4.01
N LEU A 24 1.82 -9.42 4.07
CA LEU A 24 2.47 -8.23 3.54
C LEU A 24 3.73 -7.88 4.34
N VAL A 25 3.67 -8.03 5.66
CA VAL A 25 4.83 -7.83 6.52
C VAL A 25 5.97 -8.76 6.11
N GLN A 26 5.65 -10.02 5.87
CA GLN A 26 6.63 -11.01 5.48
C GLN A 26 7.22 -10.72 4.10
N GLU A 27 6.36 -10.40 3.14
CA GLU A 27 6.82 -10.18 1.77
C GLU A 27 7.65 -8.92 1.62
N LEU A 28 7.31 -7.87 2.35
CA LEU A 28 8.06 -6.63 2.29
C LEU A 28 9.28 -6.64 3.22
N GLY A 29 9.37 -7.61 4.13
CA GLY A 29 10.46 -7.65 5.09
C GLY A 29 10.41 -6.48 6.05
N THR A 30 9.21 -6.08 6.46
CA THR A 30 9.02 -4.94 7.33
C THR A 30 8.26 -5.36 8.60
N ASN A 31 7.53 -4.45 9.21
CA ASN A 31 6.79 -4.74 10.44
C ASN A 31 5.39 -4.13 10.38
N TYR A 32 4.55 -4.47 11.36
CA TYR A 32 3.18 -4.00 11.40
C TYR A 32 3.06 -2.49 11.51
N THR A 33 4.01 -1.86 12.19
CA THR A 33 3.99 -0.40 12.34
C THR A 33 4.03 0.27 10.96
N VAL A 34 4.89 -0.21 10.09
CA VAL A 34 5.03 0.34 8.74
C VAL A 34 3.77 0.07 7.92
N ILE A 35 3.25 -1.16 8.00
CA ILE A 35 2.05 -1.53 7.25
C ILE A 35 0.86 -0.71 7.71
N ASN A 36 0.69 -0.54 9.02
CA ASN A 36 -0.41 0.25 9.56
C ASN A 36 -0.31 1.72 9.14
N ARG A 37 0.89 2.25 9.04
CA ARG A 37 1.10 3.61 8.54
C ARG A 37 0.65 3.74 7.08
N MET A 38 0.99 2.75 6.27
CA MET A 38 0.56 2.75 4.87
C MET A 38 -0.96 2.74 4.77
N ILE A 39 -1.61 1.90 5.57
CA ILE A 39 -3.05 1.80 5.57
C ILE A 39 -3.69 3.09 6.06
N ALA A 40 -3.05 3.75 7.01
CA ALA A 40 -3.53 5.02 7.53
C ALA A 40 -3.16 6.22 6.64
N ASN A 41 -2.53 5.95 5.49
CA ASN A 41 -2.10 6.97 4.54
C ASN A 41 -0.99 7.89 5.03
N ASP A 42 -0.21 7.42 5.99
CA ASP A 42 0.96 8.15 6.44
C ASP A 42 2.14 7.73 5.58
N THR A 43 2.14 8.19 4.34
CA THR A 43 3.10 7.75 3.33
C THR A 43 4.03 8.86 2.86
N SER A 44 4.19 9.88 3.68
CA SER A 44 4.99 11.04 3.29
C SER A 44 6.44 10.70 2.95
N SER A 45 6.93 9.58 3.46
CA SER A 45 8.31 9.16 3.19
C SER A 45 8.40 7.83 2.46
N MET A 46 7.38 7.47 1.72
CA MET A 46 7.40 6.21 0.98
C MET A 46 8.43 6.28 -0.14
N ARG A 47 9.23 5.25 -0.25
CA ARG A 47 10.26 5.16 -1.26
C ARG A 47 9.75 4.50 -2.53
N PHE A 48 10.40 4.80 -3.63
CA PHE A 48 10.08 4.16 -4.91
C PHE A 48 10.26 2.65 -4.83
N ASP A 49 11.28 2.19 -4.09
CA ASP A 49 11.52 0.76 -3.92
C ASP A 49 10.32 0.06 -3.32
N THR A 50 9.74 0.67 -2.29
CA THR A 50 8.57 0.11 -1.62
C THR A 50 7.38 0.07 -2.57
N MET A 51 7.18 1.16 -3.31
CA MET A 51 6.10 1.25 -4.27
C MET A 51 6.24 0.16 -5.34
N GLU A 52 7.45 -0.01 -5.85
CA GLU A 52 7.73 -1.02 -6.88
C GLU A 52 7.44 -2.42 -6.35
N LYS A 53 7.87 -2.71 -5.13
CA LYS A 53 7.61 -3.99 -4.50
C LYS A 53 6.12 -4.25 -4.34
N LEU A 54 5.39 -3.24 -3.87
CA LEU A 54 3.95 -3.36 -3.71
C LEU A 54 3.26 -3.68 -5.02
N CYS A 55 3.65 -2.99 -6.09
CA CYS A 55 3.08 -3.24 -7.39
C CYS A 55 3.34 -4.67 -7.85
N LYS A 56 4.54 -5.17 -7.61
CA LYS A 56 4.89 -6.54 -7.98
C LYS A 56 4.13 -7.56 -7.14
N LEU A 57 4.02 -7.32 -5.84
CA LEU A 57 3.33 -8.24 -4.95
C LEU A 57 1.85 -8.34 -5.25
N PHE A 58 1.22 -7.23 -5.56
CA PHE A 58 -0.20 -7.20 -5.88
C PHE A 58 -0.48 -7.37 -7.37
N GLU A 59 0.58 -7.51 -8.17
CA GLU A 59 0.44 -7.65 -9.62
C GLU A 59 -0.42 -6.54 -10.20
N CYS A 60 -0.12 -5.31 -9.81
CA CYS A 60 -0.90 -4.17 -10.24
C CYS A 60 0.01 -3.04 -10.69
N THR A 61 -0.59 -2.01 -11.28
CA THR A 61 0.13 -0.81 -11.67
C THR A 61 0.04 0.22 -10.55
N PRO A 62 0.87 1.27 -10.58
CA PRO A 62 0.74 2.35 -9.59
C PRO A 62 -0.66 2.98 -9.57
N ASN A 63 -1.35 2.98 -10.71
CA ASN A 63 -2.71 3.50 -10.77
C ASN A 63 -3.67 2.69 -9.90
N ASP A 64 -3.44 1.38 -9.81
CA ASP A 64 -4.27 0.51 -9.00
C ASP A 64 -3.91 0.61 -7.53
N LEU A 65 -2.65 0.96 -7.24
CA LEU A 65 -2.16 1.05 -5.88
C LEU A 65 -2.67 2.30 -5.16
N PHE A 66 -2.88 3.37 -5.89
CA PHE A 66 -3.33 4.62 -5.31
C PHE A 66 -4.77 4.94 -5.67
N ILE A 67 -5.49 5.54 -4.71
CA ILE A 67 -6.84 6.02 -4.93
C ILE A 67 -6.81 7.52 -4.70
N MET A 68 -7.40 8.28 -5.62
CA MET A 68 -7.53 9.72 -5.46
C MET A 68 -8.97 10.05 -5.08
N LYS A 69 -9.13 10.76 -4.00
CA LYS A 69 -10.45 11.20 -3.55
C LYS A 69 -10.49 12.68 -3.33
#